data_df860fe32f19285c2a4d600cf4cf60c0
#
_entry.id   df860fe32f19285c2a4d600cf4cf60c0
#
_cell.length_a   1.000
_cell.length_b   1.000
_cell.length_c   1.000
_cell.angle_alpha   90.00
_cell.angle_beta   90.00
_cell.angle_gamma   90.00
#
_symmetry.space_group_name_H-M   'P 1'
#
loop_
_entity.id
_entity.type
_entity.pdbx_description
1 polymer ?
#
loop_
_entity_poly.entity_id
_entity_poly.type
_entity_poly.pdbx_seq_one_letter_code
_entity_poly.pdbx_strand_id
1 'polypeptide(L)'
;MKDIDTLTEAHNYAATLGELKRFEEAKALLGKVMPVARRILGDCHELTLKMRWNYANAVREDDCATRDELREANDTLEDTARIARRVLGPSHPNVVGENSIHRSLELVQAKLALLDGY
;
A
#
# COMPACT_ATOMS: atom_id res chain seq x y z
N MET A 1 -4.42 -12.37 17.39
CA MET A 1 -4.51 -11.38 16.30
C MET A 1 -5.86 -11.52 15.61
N LYS A 2 -6.88 -11.00 16.23
CA LYS A 2 -8.23 -11.24 15.70
C LYS A 2 -9.12 -10.01 15.71
N ASP A 3 -8.68 -8.95 16.33
CA ASP A 3 -9.48 -7.74 16.40
C ASP A 3 -8.80 -6.59 15.66
N ILE A 4 -9.58 -5.54 15.49
CA ILE A 4 -9.13 -4.37 14.75
C ILE A 4 -8.00 -3.64 15.45
N ASP A 5 -7.95 -3.70 16.79
CA ASP A 5 -6.88 -3.04 17.54
C ASP A 5 -5.53 -3.67 17.26
N THR A 6 -5.47 -5.01 17.24
CA THR A 6 -4.23 -5.73 16.93
C THR A 6 -3.80 -5.46 15.51
N LEU A 7 -4.74 -5.45 14.57
CA LEU A 7 -4.44 -5.14 13.16
C LEU A 7 -3.96 -3.70 13.01
N THR A 8 -4.55 -2.77 13.75
CA THR A 8 -4.15 -1.36 13.73
C THR A 8 -2.73 -1.20 14.26
N GLU A 9 -2.39 -1.89 15.33
CA GLU A 9 -1.03 -1.85 15.89
C GLU A 9 -0.01 -2.39 14.90
N ALA A 10 -0.33 -3.49 14.22
CA ALA A 10 0.55 -4.06 13.22
C ALA A 10 0.75 -3.10 12.05
N HIS A 11 -0.32 -2.45 11.60
CA HIS A 11 -0.26 -1.45 10.55
C HIS A 11 0.63 -0.27 10.95
N ASN A 12 0.45 0.23 12.17
CA ASN A 12 1.24 1.36 12.67
C ASN A 12 2.72 0.99 12.79
N TYR A 13 3.00 -0.23 13.23
CA TYR A 13 4.38 -0.70 13.32
C TYR A 13 5.01 -0.80 11.93
N ALA A 14 4.28 -1.32 10.96
CA ALA A 14 4.77 -1.39 9.59
C ALA A 14 5.03 0.00 9.01
N ALA A 15 4.15 0.97 9.31
CA ALA A 15 4.34 2.36 8.87
C ALA A 15 5.62 2.95 9.47
N THR A 16 5.88 2.68 10.74
CA THR A 16 7.10 3.13 11.41
C THR A 16 8.34 2.50 10.77
N LEU A 17 8.28 1.20 10.46
CA LEU A 17 9.37 0.53 9.76
C LEU A 17 9.65 1.19 8.42
N GLY A 18 8.61 1.57 7.68
CA GLY A 18 8.76 2.28 6.43
C GLY A 18 9.42 3.64 6.59
N GLU A 19 9.04 4.39 7.64
CA GLU A 19 9.67 5.68 7.93
C GLU A 19 11.15 5.53 8.27
N LEU A 20 11.53 4.41 8.89
CA LEU A 20 12.92 4.10 9.21
C LEU A 20 13.66 3.49 8.02
N LYS A 21 13.01 3.40 6.88
CA LYS A 21 13.55 2.80 5.63
C LYS A 21 13.88 1.32 5.77
N ARG A 22 13.20 0.64 6.69
CA ARG A 22 13.33 -0.81 6.88
C ARG A 22 12.27 -1.51 6.05
N PHE A 23 12.38 -1.39 4.74
CA PHE A 23 11.31 -1.78 3.81
C PHE A 23 11.07 -3.28 3.76
N GLU A 24 12.13 -4.10 3.88
CA GLU A 24 11.97 -5.55 3.88
C GLU A 24 11.14 -6.01 5.08
N GLU A 25 11.40 -5.43 6.25
CA GLU A 25 10.65 -5.76 7.46
C GLU A 25 9.22 -5.28 7.37
N ALA A 26 9.00 -4.08 6.81
CA ALA A 26 7.65 -3.54 6.62
C ALA A 26 6.86 -4.43 5.67
N LYS A 27 7.46 -4.83 4.55
CA LYS A 27 6.81 -5.71 3.57
C LYS A 27 6.49 -7.07 4.19
N ALA A 28 7.42 -7.63 4.97
CA ALA A 28 7.22 -8.92 5.60
C ALA A 28 6.04 -8.89 6.59
N LEU A 29 5.98 -7.83 7.40
CA LEU A 29 4.89 -7.69 8.36
C LEU A 29 3.54 -7.49 7.66
N LEU A 30 3.48 -6.58 6.69
CA LEU A 30 2.25 -6.32 5.95
C LEU A 30 1.82 -7.55 5.15
N GLY A 31 2.75 -8.30 4.60
CA GLY A 31 2.45 -9.53 3.89
C GLY A 31 1.79 -10.57 4.78
N LYS A 32 2.08 -10.55 6.08
CA LYS A 32 1.45 -11.44 7.05
C LYS A 32 0.06 -10.97 7.46
N VAL A 33 -0.09 -9.66 7.70
CA VAL A 33 -1.34 -9.15 8.30
C VAL A 33 -2.39 -8.75 7.28
N MET A 34 -2.01 -8.41 6.05
CA MET A 34 -2.99 -8.04 5.02
C MET A 34 -4.01 -9.14 4.73
N PRO A 35 -3.60 -10.41 4.54
CA PRO A 35 -4.60 -11.46 4.32
C PRO A 35 -5.57 -11.61 5.49
N VAL A 36 -5.08 -11.42 6.71
CA VAL A 36 -5.93 -11.48 7.90
C VAL A 36 -6.92 -10.32 7.90
N ALA A 37 -6.45 -9.12 7.60
CA ALA A 37 -7.31 -7.95 7.54
C ALA A 37 -8.38 -8.10 6.45
N ARG A 38 -8.01 -8.61 5.28
CA ARG A 38 -8.96 -8.84 4.19
C ARG A 38 -10.04 -9.83 4.58
N ARG A 39 -9.65 -10.88 5.31
CA ARG A 39 -10.59 -11.92 5.75
C ARG A 39 -11.53 -11.42 6.83
N ILE A 40 -11.01 -10.68 7.80
CA ILE A 40 -11.78 -10.23 8.96
C ILE A 40 -12.57 -8.95 8.67
N LEU A 41 -11.94 -7.97 8.03
CA LEU A 41 -12.52 -6.65 7.81
C LEU A 41 -13.11 -6.48 6.40
N GLY A 42 -12.63 -7.27 5.46
CA GLY A 42 -13.02 -7.15 4.06
C GLY A 42 -12.15 -6.20 3.27
N ASP A 43 -12.25 -6.28 1.94
CA ASP A 43 -11.43 -5.49 1.03
C ASP A 43 -11.78 -4.01 1.01
N CYS A 44 -12.99 -3.66 1.44
CA CYS A 44 -13.46 -2.28 1.42
C CYS A 44 -13.22 -1.53 2.72
N HIS A 45 -12.73 -2.19 3.76
CA HIS A 45 -12.47 -1.55 5.04
C HIS A 45 -11.30 -0.58 4.92
N GLU A 46 -11.43 0.59 5.56
CA GLU A 46 -10.42 1.63 5.48
C GLU A 46 -9.03 1.13 5.90
N LEU A 47 -8.96 0.35 6.97
CA LEU A 47 -7.69 -0.18 7.45
C LEU A 47 -7.06 -1.12 6.42
N THR A 48 -7.85 -1.98 5.80
CA THR A 48 -7.37 -2.88 4.75
C THR A 48 -6.80 -2.09 3.58
N LEU A 49 -7.50 -1.02 3.18
CA LEU A 49 -7.03 -0.15 2.09
C LEU A 49 -5.71 0.52 2.45
N LYS A 50 -5.58 0.99 3.68
CA LYS A 50 -4.35 1.63 4.15
C LYS A 50 -3.18 0.65 4.20
N MET A 51 -3.41 -0.60 4.60
CA MET A 51 -2.38 -1.62 4.62
C MET A 51 -1.87 -1.92 3.21
N ARG A 52 -2.78 -2.04 2.25
CA ARG A 52 -2.41 -2.30 0.86
C ARG A 52 -1.62 -1.13 0.29
N TRP A 53 -2.03 0.08 0.62
CA TRP A 53 -1.35 1.30 0.21
C TRP A 53 0.07 1.34 0.80
N ASN A 54 0.21 1.08 2.10
CA ASN A 54 1.52 1.07 2.77
C ASN A 54 2.44 0.00 2.20
N TYR A 55 1.90 -1.18 1.89
CA TYR A 55 2.68 -2.25 1.29
C TYR A 55 3.26 -1.80 -0.05
N ALA A 56 2.43 -1.23 -0.90
CA ALA A 56 2.86 -0.77 -2.21
C ALA A 56 3.88 0.37 -2.08
N ASN A 57 3.72 1.27 -1.11
CA ASN A 57 4.68 2.34 -0.86
C ASN A 57 6.02 1.79 -0.39
N ALA A 58 6.02 0.76 0.45
CA ALA A 58 7.27 0.12 0.88
C ALA A 58 8.02 -0.47 -0.31
N VAL A 59 7.30 -1.10 -1.23
CA VAL A 59 7.91 -1.61 -2.47
C VAL A 59 8.47 -0.46 -3.31
N ARG A 60 7.69 0.60 -3.49
CA ARG A 60 8.10 1.74 -4.31
C ARG A 60 9.34 2.44 -3.77
N GLU A 61 9.42 2.60 -2.45
CA GLU A 61 10.51 3.33 -1.82
C GLU A 61 11.77 2.50 -1.66
N ASP A 62 11.67 1.18 -1.80
CA ASP A 62 12.81 0.28 -1.72
C ASP A 62 13.57 0.31 -3.05
N ASP A 63 14.80 0.83 -3.00
CA ASP A 63 15.65 0.92 -4.20
C ASP A 63 16.03 -0.45 -4.75
N CYS A 64 15.91 -1.49 -3.95
CA CYS A 64 16.22 -2.87 -4.36
C CYS A 64 15.00 -3.60 -4.95
N ALA A 65 13.85 -2.94 -5.05
CA ALA A 65 12.66 -3.56 -5.58
C ALA A 65 12.85 -3.96 -7.05
N THR A 66 12.40 -5.17 -7.37
CA THR A 66 12.46 -5.67 -8.74
C THR A 66 11.34 -5.07 -9.59
N ARG A 67 11.49 -5.18 -10.92
CA ARG A 67 10.42 -4.78 -11.84
C ARG A 67 9.12 -5.52 -11.54
N ASP A 68 9.20 -6.82 -11.26
CA ASP A 68 8.02 -7.62 -10.96
C ASP A 68 7.33 -7.16 -9.69
N GLU A 69 8.10 -6.82 -8.66
CA GLU A 69 7.54 -6.26 -7.43
C GLU A 69 6.86 -4.92 -7.68
N LEU A 70 7.45 -4.08 -8.51
CA LEU A 70 6.86 -2.79 -8.85
C LEU A 70 5.58 -2.94 -9.67
N ARG A 71 5.51 -3.92 -10.55
CA ARG A 71 4.29 -4.21 -11.31
C ARG A 71 3.18 -4.69 -10.39
N GLU A 72 3.52 -5.55 -9.43
CA GLU A 72 2.57 -6.00 -8.43
C GLU A 72 2.07 -4.83 -7.59
N ALA A 73 2.97 -3.93 -7.19
CA ALA A 73 2.59 -2.72 -6.45
C ALA A 73 1.67 -1.84 -7.28
N ASN A 74 1.93 -1.71 -8.58
CA ASN A 74 1.07 -0.96 -9.48
C ASN A 74 -0.34 -1.55 -9.51
N ASP A 75 -0.45 -2.85 -9.67
CA ASP A 75 -1.75 -3.54 -9.73
C ASP A 75 -2.50 -3.38 -8.40
N THR A 76 -1.77 -3.51 -7.30
CA THR A 76 -2.34 -3.33 -5.96
C THR A 76 -2.88 -1.91 -5.78
N LEU A 77 -2.11 -0.91 -6.23
CA LEU A 77 -2.54 0.49 -6.11
C LEU A 77 -3.71 0.83 -7.01
N GLU A 78 -3.75 0.28 -8.22
CA GLU A 78 -4.89 0.48 -9.12
C GLU A 78 -6.18 -0.06 -8.50
N ASP A 79 -6.11 -1.26 -7.96
CA ASP A 79 -7.25 -1.89 -7.32
C ASP A 79 -7.66 -1.13 -6.05
N THR A 80 -6.67 -0.77 -5.24
CA THR A 80 -6.92 -0.01 -4.00
C THR A 80 -7.51 1.36 -4.30
N ALA A 81 -7.02 2.04 -5.33
CA ALA A 81 -7.54 3.35 -5.73
C ALA A 81 -8.99 3.25 -6.18
N ARG A 82 -9.33 2.22 -6.94
CA ARG A 82 -10.70 2.01 -7.41
C ARG A 82 -11.66 1.80 -6.23
N ILE A 83 -11.27 0.96 -5.28
CA ILE A 83 -12.08 0.69 -4.11
C ILE A 83 -12.18 1.92 -3.22
N ALA A 84 -11.07 2.59 -2.96
CA ALA A 84 -11.02 3.78 -2.11
C ALA A 84 -11.88 4.91 -2.66
N ARG A 85 -11.86 5.11 -3.97
CA ARG A 85 -12.70 6.13 -4.61
C ARG A 85 -14.17 5.88 -4.36
N ARG A 86 -14.58 4.61 -4.39
CA ARG A 86 -15.96 4.23 -4.16
C ARG A 86 -16.35 4.35 -2.68
N VAL A 87 -15.44 3.94 -1.78
CA VAL A 87 -15.72 3.89 -0.34
C VAL A 87 -15.55 5.25 0.32
N LEU A 88 -14.48 5.97 0.01
CA LEU A 88 -14.15 7.26 0.64
C LEU A 88 -14.63 8.46 -0.16
N GLY A 89 -14.92 8.27 -1.44
CA GLY A 89 -15.34 9.33 -2.33
C GLY A 89 -14.22 9.81 -3.23
N PRO A 90 -14.56 10.31 -4.43
CA PRO A 90 -13.54 10.71 -5.43
C PRO A 90 -12.71 11.93 -5.04
N SER A 91 -13.19 12.72 -4.07
CA SER A 91 -12.50 13.94 -3.64
C SER A 91 -11.78 13.77 -2.30
N HIS A 92 -11.80 12.57 -1.72
CA HIS A 92 -11.18 12.33 -0.42
C HIS A 92 -9.67 12.54 -0.50
N PRO A 93 -9.04 13.20 0.50
CA PRO A 93 -7.59 13.46 0.46
C PRO A 93 -6.73 12.22 0.28
N ASN A 94 -7.15 11.08 0.81
CA ASN A 94 -6.40 9.82 0.65
C ASN A 94 -6.50 9.29 -0.77
N VAL A 95 -7.45 9.77 -1.55
CA VAL A 95 -7.63 9.34 -2.94
C VAL A 95 -6.88 10.27 -3.90
N VAL A 96 -7.01 11.60 -3.74
CA VAL A 96 -6.53 12.57 -4.73
C VAL A 96 -5.59 13.66 -4.20
N GLY A 97 -5.01 13.56 -3.06
CA GLY A 97 -4.09 14.57 -2.53
C GLY A 97 -2.64 14.33 -2.95
N GLU A 98 -1.74 15.17 -2.47
CA GLU A 98 -0.31 15.01 -2.72
C GLU A 98 0.24 13.73 -2.11
N ASN A 99 -0.30 13.33 -0.96
CA ASN A 99 0.07 12.08 -0.30
C ASN A 99 -1.12 11.12 -0.39
N SER A 100 -1.51 10.76 -1.61
CA SER A 100 -2.68 9.96 -1.85
C SER A 100 -2.33 8.65 -2.55
N ILE A 101 -3.32 7.78 -2.65
CA ILE A 101 -3.18 6.53 -3.38
C ILE A 101 -2.89 6.82 -4.86
N HIS A 102 -3.56 7.82 -5.44
CA HIS A 102 -3.32 8.23 -6.81
C HIS A 102 -1.88 8.70 -7.02
N ARG A 103 -1.36 9.49 -6.10
CA ARG A 103 0.01 9.96 -6.20
C ARG A 103 1.01 8.81 -6.11
N SER A 104 0.77 7.86 -5.21
CA SER A 104 1.61 6.67 -5.10
C SER A 104 1.59 5.88 -6.41
N LEU A 105 0.43 5.75 -7.03
CA LEU A 105 0.28 5.04 -8.30
C LEU A 105 1.09 5.73 -9.40
N GLU A 106 0.99 7.06 -9.50
CA GLU A 106 1.78 7.82 -10.48
C GLU A 106 3.28 7.60 -10.30
N LEU A 107 3.74 7.59 -9.03
CA LEU A 107 5.15 7.41 -8.73
C LEU A 107 5.63 6.00 -9.08
N VAL A 108 4.83 4.97 -8.83
CA VAL A 108 5.17 3.61 -9.23
C VAL A 108 5.24 3.50 -10.75
N GLN A 109 4.27 4.10 -11.44
CA GLN A 109 4.24 4.06 -12.91
C GLN A 109 5.44 4.79 -13.51
N ALA A 110 5.85 5.91 -12.91
CA ALA A 110 7.04 6.64 -13.34
C ALA A 110 8.30 5.79 -13.16
N LYS A 111 8.41 5.11 -12.04
CA LYS A 111 9.54 4.23 -11.76
C LYS A 111 9.61 3.06 -12.74
N LEU A 112 8.46 2.46 -13.04
CA LEU A 112 8.38 1.39 -14.03
C LEU A 112 8.76 1.89 -15.43
N ALA A 113 8.33 3.08 -15.80
CA ALA A 113 8.67 3.67 -17.09
C ALA A 113 10.17 3.86 -17.24
N LEU A 114 10.85 4.28 -16.17
CA LEU A 114 12.31 4.41 -16.18
C LEU A 114 12.99 3.07 -16.38
N LEU A 115 12.48 2.01 -15.78
CA LEU A 115 13.06 0.67 -15.94
C LEU A 115 12.76 0.06 -17.31
N ASP A 116 11.57 0.31 -17.83
CA ASP A 116 11.11 -0.27 -19.11
C ASP A 116 11.50 0.57 -20.32
N GLY A 117 11.78 1.86 -20.11
CA GLY A 117 12.10 2.79 -21.18
C GLY A 117 13.56 2.73 -21.65
N TYR A 118 14.37 1.96 -20.97
CA TYR A 118 15.78 1.77 -21.29
C TYR A 118 16.07 0.32 -21.49
#